data_62e658d269914f81e2ef7ad059deb1a6
#
_entry.id   62e658d269914f81e2ef7ad059deb1a6
#
_cell.length_a   1.000
_cell.length_b   1.000
_cell.length_c   1.000
_cell.angle_alpha   90.00
_cell.angle_beta   90.00
_cell.angle_gamma   90.00
#
_symmetry.space_group_name_H-M   'P 1'
#
loop_
_entity.id
_entity.type
_entity.pdbx_description
1 polymer ?
#
loop_
_entity_poly.entity_id
_entity_poly.type
_entity_poly.pdbx_seq_one_letter_code
_entity_poly.pdbx_strand_id
1 'polypeptide(L)'
;MYNTTVRYREATPQLDVFSLLSHEQAVTQVVKGINKLSKVIDWELFREELESILGYAQRDWSKGGRPPIDPVLMFKVLVLQKFHGLSDEECEFQMRDRFSFMMFLGLHPGEAVPDARTIWDFKQALERDGRDGARKLFERFEQMLTEGGLIGRKGSIVDASFVDAPRQRNSRKENEQIKEGERPEGFEERSAKGRQKDCDARWAKKNKEMHFGYKNHVKVDAKKKLVTDYKTTEANVHDSQVFKELVDEKDEAVLADSAYLSEEAREHLLECNCEDFIQLKGYRNHPLSEEDKKTNKGTSRIRARVEHVFGRMSQMAMDRLRTIGKERANHHIGLSNLVYNMDRFAFLMR
;
A
#
# COMPACT_ATOMS: atom_id res chain seq x y z
N MET A 1 28.88 -53.84 24.80
CA MET A 1 28.87 -52.56 24.03
C MET A 1 27.80 -52.70 22.94
N TYR A 2 26.64 -52.09 23.15
CA TYR A 2 25.59 -52.08 22.14
C TYR A 2 25.91 -50.97 21.14
N ASN A 3 26.32 -51.35 19.93
CA ASN A 3 26.54 -50.46 18.84
C ASN A 3 25.18 -50.12 18.21
N THR A 4 24.48 -49.12 18.72
CA THR A 4 23.24 -48.61 18.15
C THR A 4 23.60 -47.70 16.96
N THR A 5 23.70 -48.28 15.77
CA THR A 5 23.83 -47.54 14.55
C THR A 5 22.50 -46.79 14.33
N VAL A 6 22.52 -45.49 14.50
CA VAL A 6 21.37 -44.60 14.18
C VAL A 6 21.12 -44.70 12.68
N ARG A 7 19.97 -45.19 12.27
CA ARG A 7 19.56 -45.19 10.87
C ARG A 7 18.84 -43.87 10.55
N TYR A 8 19.43 -43.10 9.68
CA TYR A 8 18.80 -41.90 9.13
C TYR A 8 17.86 -42.30 7.98
N ARG A 9 16.79 -41.52 7.79
CA ARG A 9 15.87 -41.69 6.67
C ARG A 9 16.62 -41.28 5.39
N GLU A 10 16.82 -42.20 4.45
CA GLU A 10 17.43 -41.89 3.17
C GLU A 10 16.46 -41.05 2.33
N ALA A 11 16.95 -39.95 1.78
CA ALA A 11 16.20 -39.16 0.80
C ALA A 11 16.21 -39.92 -0.54
N THR A 12 15.04 -40.18 -1.09
CA THR A 12 14.89 -40.74 -2.46
C THR A 12 15.08 -39.65 -3.49
N PRO A 13 16.15 -39.63 -4.27
CA PRO A 13 16.51 -38.51 -5.17
C PRO A 13 15.82 -38.56 -6.55
N GLN A 14 14.68 -39.24 -6.71
CA GLN A 14 13.98 -39.26 -8.00
C GLN A 14 12.89 -38.18 -8.04
N LEU A 15 13.16 -37.12 -8.79
CA LEU A 15 12.16 -36.19 -9.28
C LEU A 15 11.48 -36.81 -10.50
N ASP A 16 10.29 -37.35 -10.32
CA ASP A 16 9.42 -37.79 -11.39
C ASP A 16 8.17 -36.90 -11.48
N VAL A 17 7.39 -37.07 -12.56
CA VAL A 17 6.18 -36.28 -12.81
C VAL A 17 5.15 -36.45 -11.67
N PHE A 18 5.08 -37.64 -11.05
CA PHE A 18 4.16 -37.93 -9.97
C PHE A 18 4.57 -37.23 -8.66
N SER A 19 5.88 -37.10 -8.40
CA SER A 19 6.37 -36.35 -7.24
C SER A 19 6.09 -34.86 -7.36
N LEU A 20 6.17 -34.28 -8.59
CA LEU A 20 5.79 -32.91 -8.87
C LEU A 20 4.30 -32.66 -8.67
N LEU A 21 3.44 -33.55 -9.20
CA LEU A 21 1.97 -33.48 -9.00
C LEU A 21 1.59 -33.62 -7.53
N SER A 22 2.22 -34.53 -6.80
CA SER A 22 1.99 -34.70 -5.35
C SER A 22 2.44 -33.47 -4.57
N HIS A 23 3.53 -32.85 -4.96
CA HIS A 23 4.00 -31.59 -4.34
C HIS A 23 3.04 -30.44 -4.62
N GLU A 24 2.55 -30.30 -5.84
CA GLU A 24 1.54 -29.31 -6.22
C GLU A 24 0.27 -29.47 -5.37
N GLN A 25 -0.25 -30.69 -5.24
CA GLN A 25 -1.41 -30.98 -4.40
C GLN A 25 -1.15 -30.62 -2.93
N ALA A 26 0.01 -30.98 -2.39
CA ALA A 26 0.38 -30.68 -1.01
C ALA A 26 0.47 -29.17 -0.75
N VAL A 27 1.05 -28.40 -1.67
CA VAL A 27 1.14 -26.94 -1.57
C VAL A 27 -0.24 -26.29 -1.71
N THR A 28 -1.11 -26.80 -2.58
CA THR A 28 -2.48 -26.30 -2.80
C THR A 28 -3.35 -26.49 -1.55
N GLN A 29 -3.13 -27.56 -0.79
CA GLN A 29 -3.86 -27.81 0.47
C GLN A 29 -3.47 -26.82 1.59
N VAL A 30 -2.25 -26.26 1.55
CA VAL A 30 -1.76 -25.32 2.55
C VAL A 30 -1.99 -23.88 2.09
N VAL A 31 -3.20 -23.35 2.31
CA VAL A 31 -3.57 -21.97 1.95
C VAL A 31 -2.98 -21.00 2.96
N LYS A 32 -1.74 -20.58 2.75
CA LYS A 32 -1.03 -19.58 3.55
C LYS A 32 -0.44 -18.46 2.68
N GLY A 33 -0.12 -17.35 3.32
CA GLY A 33 0.55 -16.23 2.65
C GLY A 33 -0.28 -15.64 1.53
N ILE A 34 0.36 -15.37 0.39
CA ILE A 34 -0.25 -14.76 -0.79
C ILE A 34 -1.34 -15.62 -1.43
N ASN A 35 -1.20 -16.96 -1.37
CA ASN A 35 -2.14 -17.89 -2.02
C ASN A 35 -3.57 -17.83 -1.45
N LYS A 36 -3.76 -17.25 -0.25
CA LYS A 36 -5.11 -16.99 0.27
C LYS A 36 -5.88 -15.97 -0.58
N LEU A 37 -5.17 -15.03 -1.25
CA LEU A 37 -5.77 -14.03 -2.12
C LEU A 37 -6.39 -14.67 -3.36
N SER A 38 -5.75 -15.70 -3.94
CA SER A 38 -6.25 -16.39 -5.14
C SER A 38 -7.61 -17.06 -4.92
N LYS A 39 -8.00 -17.34 -3.67
CA LYS A 39 -9.27 -18.00 -3.37
C LYS A 39 -10.45 -17.04 -3.22
N VAL A 40 -10.18 -15.77 -2.96
CA VAL A 40 -11.23 -14.80 -2.59
C VAL A 40 -11.31 -13.59 -3.51
N ILE A 41 -10.24 -13.35 -4.31
CA ILE A 41 -10.19 -12.22 -5.23
C ILE A 41 -10.45 -12.71 -6.64
N ASP A 42 -11.47 -12.17 -7.27
CA ASP A 42 -11.64 -12.22 -8.72
C ASP A 42 -10.70 -11.20 -9.37
N TRP A 43 -9.61 -11.71 -9.95
CA TRP A 43 -8.58 -10.87 -10.58
C TRP A 43 -9.06 -10.21 -11.86
N GLU A 44 -10.05 -10.80 -12.54
CA GLU A 44 -10.64 -10.23 -13.76
C GLU A 44 -11.41 -8.92 -13.49
N LEU A 45 -11.80 -8.67 -12.23
CA LEU A 45 -12.34 -7.40 -11.77
C LEU A 45 -11.50 -6.19 -12.19
N PHE A 46 -10.20 -6.36 -12.32
CA PHE A 46 -9.24 -5.29 -12.62
C PHE A 46 -8.91 -5.15 -14.11
N ARG A 47 -9.33 -6.09 -14.96
CA ARG A 47 -8.92 -6.14 -16.37
C ARG A 47 -9.27 -4.88 -17.14
N GLU A 48 -10.54 -4.49 -17.08
CA GLU A 48 -11.04 -3.32 -17.81
C GLU A 48 -10.29 -2.04 -17.40
N GLU A 49 -10.10 -1.84 -16.10
CA GLU A 49 -9.37 -0.68 -15.58
C GLU A 49 -7.90 -0.70 -15.99
N LEU A 50 -7.24 -1.84 -15.89
CA LEU A 50 -5.85 -2.02 -16.32
C LEU A 50 -5.66 -1.72 -17.82
N GLU A 51 -6.53 -2.26 -18.68
CA GLU A 51 -6.48 -2.03 -20.13
C GLU A 51 -6.74 -0.56 -20.48
N SER A 52 -7.65 0.09 -19.76
CA SER A 52 -7.91 1.53 -19.88
C SER A 52 -6.70 2.37 -19.50
N ILE A 53 -6.10 2.12 -18.32
CA ILE A 53 -4.91 2.82 -17.84
C ILE A 53 -3.73 2.64 -18.81
N LEU A 54 -3.53 1.43 -19.31
CA LEU A 54 -2.43 1.10 -20.23
C LEU A 54 -2.66 1.58 -21.68
N GLY A 55 -3.90 2.01 -21.99
CA GLY A 55 -4.26 2.51 -23.32
C GLY A 55 -4.31 1.42 -24.39
N TYR A 56 -4.63 0.19 -24.01
CA TYR A 56 -4.63 -0.96 -24.95
C TYR A 56 -5.72 -0.84 -26.00
N ALA A 57 -6.87 -0.23 -25.70
CA ALA A 57 -7.94 0.01 -26.66
C ALA A 57 -7.54 0.96 -27.81
N GLN A 58 -6.60 1.90 -27.54
CA GLN A 58 -6.12 2.87 -28.52
C GLN A 58 -4.90 2.39 -29.29
N ARG A 59 -4.35 1.22 -28.96
CA ARG A 59 -3.14 0.69 -29.58
C ARG A 59 -3.46 0.11 -30.95
N ASP A 60 -2.73 0.56 -31.96
CA ASP A 60 -2.78 -0.02 -33.31
C ASP A 60 -2.02 -1.37 -33.35
N TRP A 61 -2.76 -2.45 -33.24
CA TRP A 61 -2.23 -3.82 -33.25
C TRP A 61 -1.79 -4.29 -34.65
N SER A 62 -2.16 -3.56 -35.70
CA SER A 62 -1.77 -3.91 -37.09
C SER A 62 -0.27 -3.67 -37.37
N LYS A 63 0.36 -2.81 -36.57
CA LYS A 63 1.81 -2.49 -36.68
C LYS A 63 2.74 -3.64 -36.24
N GLY A 64 2.18 -4.74 -35.77
CA GLY A 64 2.97 -5.86 -35.28
C GLY A 64 3.68 -5.55 -33.96
N GLY A 65 4.68 -6.38 -33.65
CA GLY A 65 5.48 -6.29 -32.42
C GLY A 65 5.18 -7.44 -31.45
N ARG A 66 5.99 -7.56 -30.41
CA ARG A 66 5.77 -8.57 -29.37
C ARG A 66 4.47 -8.26 -28.61
N PRO A 67 3.55 -9.21 -28.46
CA PRO A 67 2.37 -9.02 -27.63
C PRO A 67 2.77 -8.66 -26.18
N PRO A 68 2.05 -7.77 -25.51
CA PRO A 68 2.29 -7.50 -24.11
C PRO A 68 1.96 -8.73 -23.26
N ILE A 69 2.59 -8.82 -22.10
CA ILE A 69 2.18 -9.78 -21.07
C ILE A 69 0.79 -9.37 -20.57
N ASP A 70 -0.04 -10.35 -20.25
CA ASP A 70 -1.39 -10.12 -19.73
C ASP A 70 -1.35 -9.10 -18.56
N PRO A 71 -2.12 -8.01 -18.59
CA PRO A 71 -2.07 -6.97 -17.58
C PRO A 71 -2.53 -7.45 -16.20
N VAL A 72 -3.43 -8.43 -16.15
CA VAL A 72 -3.89 -9.05 -14.88
C VAL A 72 -2.75 -9.87 -14.27
N LEU A 73 -2.00 -10.62 -15.09
CA LEU A 73 -0.80 -11.32 -14.62
C LEU A 73 0.24 -10.34 -14.06
N MET A 74 0.53 -9.26 -14.79
CA MET A 74 1.46 -8.23 -14.33
C MET A 74 0.99 -7.55 -13.05
N PHE A 75 -0.30 -7.31 -12.92
CA PHE A 75 -0.87 -6.77 -11.67
C PHE A 75 -0.71 -7.75 -10.49
N LYS A 76 -0.96 -9.05 -10.70
CA LYS A 76 -0.67 -10.08 -9.70
C LYS A 76 0.79 -10.08 -9.28
N VAL A 77 1.72 -9.87 -10.21
CA VAL A 77 3.16 -9.73 -9.89
C VAL A 77 3.40 -8.52 -8.97
N LEU A 78 2.79 -7.35 -9.23
CA LEU A 78 2.91 -6.19 -8.34
C LEU A 78 2.31 -6.44 -6.96
N VAL A 79 1.18 -7.12 -6.88
CA VAL A 79 0.57 -7.49 -5.59
C VAL A 79 1.48 -8.44 -4.82
N LEU A 80 2.05 -9.44 -5.49
CA LEU A 80 3.02 -10.39 -4.90
C LEU A 80 4.26 -9.65 -4.39
N GLN A 81 4.84 -8.79 -5.22
CA GLN A 81 6.00 -7.97 -4.87
C GLN A 81 5.72 -7.11 -3.63
N LYS A 82 4.58 -6.43 -3.61
CA LYS A 82 4.17 -5.56 -2.49
C LYS A 82 3.88 -6.35 -1.23
N PHE A 83 3.18 -7.46 -1.32
CA PHE A 83 2.82 -8.32 -0.20
C PHE A 83 4.05 -8.87 0.55
N HIS A 84 5.14 -9.13 -0.18
CA HIS A 84 6.40 -9.67 0.36
C HIS A 84 7.51 -8.61 0.53
N GLY A 85 7.27 -7.35 0.16
CA GLY A 85 8.24 -6.26 0.28
C GLY A 85 9.50 -6.47 -0.58
N LEU A 86 9.38 -7.03 -1.79
CA LEU A 86 10.51 -7.40 -2.66
C LEU A 86 10.99 -6.24 -3.53
N SER A 87 12.26 -6.25 -3.94
CA SER A 87 12.76 -5.46 -5.07
C SER A 87 12.30 -6.07 -6.40
N ASP A 88 12.56 -5.41 -7.52
CA ASP A 88 12.20 -5.94 -8.83
C ASP A 88 13.01 -7.19 -9.16
N GLU A 89 14.31 -7.15 -8.89
CA GLU A 89 15.25 -8.26 -9.08
C GLU A 89 14.92 -9.44 -8.15
N GLU A 90 14.64 -9.15 -6.88
CA GLU A 90 14.27 -10.20 -5.92
C GLU A 90 12.92 -10.81 -6.25
N CYS A 91 11.97 -10.04 -6.79
CA CYS A 91 10.68 -10.53 -7.24
C CYS A 91 10.85 -11.49 -8.43
N GLU A 92 11.65 -11.13 -9.45
CA GLU A 92 12.00 -11.99 -10.56
C GLU A 92 12.64 -13.29 -10.07
N PHE A 93 13.66 -13.20 -9.21
CA PHE A 93 14.34 -14.37 -8.65
C PHE A 93 13.37 -15.29 -7.91
N GLN A 94 12.58 -14.75 -6.98
CA GLN A 94 11.67 -15.56 -6.18
C GLN A 94 10.48 -16.13 -6.97
N MET A 95 10.04 -15.49 -8.04
CA MET A 95 9.06 -16.10 -8.95
C MET A 95 9.57 -17.35 -9.65
N ARG A 96 10.88 -17.43 -9.94
CA ARG A 96 11.52 -18.63 -10.51
C ARG A 96 11.80 -19.71 -9.47
N ASP A 97 12.17 -19.31 -8.26
CA ASP A 97 12.60 -20.20 -7.18
C ASP A 97 11.42 -20.82 -6.43
N ARG A 98 10.32 -20.05 -6.23
CA ARG A 98 9.21 -20.46 -5.36
C ARG A 98 8.02 -20.98 -6.13
N PHE A 99 7.78 -22.27 -6.02
CA PHE A 99 6.62 -22.92 -6.62
C PHE A 99 5.29 -22.27 -6.18
N SER A 100 5.17 -21.86 -4.91
CA SER A 100 3.98 -21.17 -4.41
C SER A 100 3.71 -19.82 -5.08
N PHE A 101 4.74 -19.13 -5.57
CA PHE A 101 4.60 -17.88 -6.30
C PHE A 101 4.12 -18.14 -7.74
N MET A 102 4.68 -19.16 -8.40
CA MET A 102 4.20 -19.58 -9.70
C MET A 102 2.72 -19.97 -9.65
N MET A 103 2.31 -20.76 -8.66
CA MET A 103 0.91 -21.12 -8.44
C MET A 103 0.00 -19.88 -8.24
N PHE A 104 0.45 -18.90 -7.45
CA PHE A 104 -0.31 -17.67 -7.26
C PHE A 104 -0.51 -16.92 -8.58
N LEU A 105 0.51 -16.90 -9.42
CA LEU A 105 0.46 -16.25 -10.74
C LEU A 105 -0.35 -17.05 -11.77
N GLY A 106 -0.56 -18.34 -11.55
CA GLY A 106 -1.17 -19.26 -12.50
C GLY A 106 -0.17 -19.74 -13.57
N LEU A 107 1.13 -19.75 -13.24
CA LEU A 107 2.21 -20.19 -14.10
C LEU A 107 2.63 -21.63 -13.73
N HIS A 108 3.04 -22.39 -14.74
CA HIS A 108 3.60 -23.72 -14.54
C HIS A 108 5.14 -23.68 -14.44
N PRO A 109 5.75 -24.68 -13.77
CA PRO A 109 7.20 -24.81 -13.74
C PRO A 109 7.81 -24.84 -15.14
N GLY A 110 8.79 -23.99 -15.39
CA GLY A 110 9.43 -23.85 -16.71
C GLY A 110 8.84 -22.76 -17.59
N GLU A 111 7.70 -22.18 -17.25
CA GLU A 111 7.19 -20.99 -17.95
C GLU A 111 8.03 -19.75 -17.66
N ALA A 112 8.08 -18.85 -18.65
CA ALA A 112 8.82 -17.61 -18.51
C ALA A 112 8.10 -16.66 -17.53
N VAL A 113 8.81 -16.18 -16.51
CA VAL A 113 8.33 -15.14 -15.61
C VAL A 113 8.76 -13.76 -16.12
N PRO A 114 7.99 -12.69 -15.79
CA PRO A 114 8.42 -11.31 -16.07
C PRO A 114 9.75 -11.00 -15.41
N ASP A 115 10.67 -10.40 -16.16
CA ASP A 115 11.94 -9.93 -15.62
C ASP A 115 11.81 -8.61 -14.85
N ALA A 116 12.83 -8.24 -14.09
CA ALA A 116 12.87 -7.03 -13.27
C ALA A 116 12.62 -5.77 -14.09
N ARG A 117 13.11 -5.71 -15.34
CA ARG A 117 12.90 -4.57 -16.23
C ARG A 117 11.43 -4.46 -16.65
N THR A 118 10.82 -5.59 -17.01
CA THR A 118 9.38 -5.64 -17.34
C THR A 118 8.50 -5.22 -16.18
N ILE A 119 8.82 -5.65 -14.95
CA ILE A 119 8.12 -5.22 -13.73
C ILE A 119 8.24 -3.71 -13.55
N TRP A 120 9.44 -3.15 -13.71
CA TRP A 120 9.67 -1.71 -13.61
C TRP A 120 8.92 -0.91 -14.67
N ASP A 121 8.98 -1.34 -15.94
CA ASP A 121 8.29 -0.69 -17.06
C ASP A 121 6.77 -0.69 -16.86
N PHE A 122 6.22 -1.79 -16.35
CA PHE A 122 4.78 -1.87 -16.04
C PHE A 122 4.37 -0.89 -14.93
N LYS A 123 5.15 -0.76 -13.86
CA LYS A 123 4.90 0.26 -12.81
C LYS A 123 4.94 1.67 -13.39
N GLN A 124 5.91 1.97 -14.22
CA GLN A 124 5.99 3.28 -14.88
C GLN A 124 4.80 3.53 -15.81
N ALA A 125 4.32 2.49 -16.52
CA ALA A 125 3.18 2.61 -17.41
C ALA A 125 1.86 2.90 -16.67
N LEU A 126 1.70 2.42 -15.44
CA LEU A 126 0.52 2.70 -14.61
C LEU A 126 0.46 4.15 -14.13
N GLU A 127 1.61 4.81 -13.94
CA GLU A 127 1.68 6.16 -13.35
C GLU A 127 2.00 7.26 -14.36
N ARG A 128 2.53 6.89 -15.55
CA ARG A 128 2.96 7.85 -16.56
C ARG A 128 1.81 8.79 -16.96
N ASP A 129 2.17 10.05 -17.17
CA ASP A 129 1.27 11.10 -17.68
C ASP A 129 0.04 11.35 -16.75
N GLY A 130 0.22 11.18 -15.45
CA GLY A 130 -0.83 11.43 -14.46
C GLY A 130 -1.97 10.41 -14.46
N ARG A 131 -1.72 9.18 -14.93
CA ARG A 131 -2.74 8.11 -15.02
C ARG A 131 -3.27 7.67 -13.66
N ASP A 132 -2.46 7.83 -12.62
CA ASP A 132 -2.79 7.47 -11.22
C ASP A 132 -3.36 6.04 -11.07
N GLY A 133 -2.67 5.09 -11.73
CA GLY A 133 -3.18 3.73 -11.87
C GLY A 133 -3.38 3.02 -10.53
N ALA A 134 -2.49 3.23 -9.57
CA ALA A 134 -2.65 2.63 -8.24
C ALA A 134 -3.90 3.13 -7.52
N ARG A 135 -4.26 4.43 -7.70
CA ARG A 135 -5.48 5.02 -7.14
C ARG A 135 -6.72 4.41 -7.78
N LYS A 136 -6.78 4.32 -9.09
CA LYS A 136 -7.93 3.74 -9.81
C LYS A 136 -8.17 2.28 -9.46
N LEU A 137 -7.10 1.48 -9.37
CA LEU A 137 -7.21 0.08 -8.95
C LEU A 137 -7.66 -0.06 -7.49
N PHE A 138 -7.23 0.86 -6.62
CA PHE A 138 -7.72 0.92 -5.24
C PHE A 138 -9.22 1.23 -5.20
N GLU A 139 -9.67 2.25 -5.93
CA GLU A 139 -11.09 2.65 -6.01
C GLU A 139 -11.96 1.53 -6.57
N ARG A 140 -11.48 0.83 -7.60
CA ARG A 140 -12.19 -0.34 -8.15
C ARG A 140 -12.41 -1.44 -7.11
N PHE A 141 -11.39 -1.70 -6.29
CA PHE A 141 -11.50 -2.70 -5.22
C PHE A 141 -12.36 -2.21 -4.06
N GLU A 142 -12.24 -0.93 -3.67
CA GLU A 142 -13.08 -0.32 -2.63
C GLU A 142 -14.56 -0.35 -3.03
N GLN A 143 -14.88 -0.07 -4.28
CA GLN A 143 -16.23 -0.17 -4.81
C GLN A 143 -16.78 -1.60 -4.64
N MET A 144 -16.03 -2.62 -5.02
CA MET A 144 -16.42 -4.03 -4.83
C MET A 144 -16.69 -4.36 -3.37
N LEU A 145 -15.84 -3.87 -2.45
CA LEU A 145 -16.02 -4.07 -1.01
C LEU A 145 -17.27 -3.36 -0.47
N THR A 146 -17.59 -2.20 -1.00
CA THR A 146 -18.78 -1.41 -0.65
C THR A 146 -20.05 -2.08 -1.15
N GLU A 147 -20.09 -2.50 -2.43
CA GLU A 147 -21.20 -3.24 -3.05
C GLU A 147 -21.44 -4.58 -2.34
N GLY A 148 -20.37 -5.24 -1.88
CA GLY A 148 -20.43 -6.45 -1.06
C GLY A 148 -20.85 -6.22 0.40
N GLY A 149 -21.18 -4.99 0.82
CA GLY A 149 -21.62 -4.66 2.19
C GLY A 149 -20.52 -4.81 3.26
N LEU A 150 -19.24 -4.85 2.86
CA LEU A 150 -18.12 -4.97 3.80
C LEU A 150 -17.70 -3.62 4.37
N ILE A 151 -17.94 -2.54 3.66
CA ILE A 151 -17.70 -1.17 4.11
C ILE A 151 -19.04 -0.55 4.48
N GLY A 152 -19.24 -0.28 5.77
CA GLY A 152 -20.50 0.24 6.31
C GLY A 152 -20.50 1.74 6.61
N ARG A 153 -19.32 2.38 6.64
CA ARG A 153 -19.09 3.81 6.93
C ARG A 153 -19.78 4.37 8.18
N LYS A 154 -20.24 3.49 9.08
CA LYS A 154 -20.88 3.83 10.37
C LYS A 154 -19.93 4.43 11.41
N GLY A 155 -18.65 4.46 11.11
CA GLY A 155 -17.60 5.06 11.89
C GLY A 155 -16.31 4.96 11.10
N SER A 156 -15.74 6.10 10.76
CA SER A 156 -14.50 6.24 9.98
C SER A 156 -13.39 6.77 10.88
N ILE A 157 -12.23 6.13 10.87
CA ILE A 157 -11.04 6.57 11.59
C ILE A 157 -10.11 7.27 10.58
N VAL A 158 -9.75 8.53 10.85
CA VAL A 158 -8.77 9.27 10.06
C VAL A 158 -7.47 9.37 10.86
N ASP A 159 -6.37 8.93 10.25
CA ASP A 159 -5.03 8.98 10.83
C ASP A 159 -3.96 8.97 9.74
N ALA A 160 -2.70 9.25 10.10
CA ALA A 160 -1.58 9.29 9.17
C ALA A 160 -0.36 8.51 9.67
N SER A 161 0.30 7.83 8.74
CA SER A 161 1.60 7.19 8.98
C SER A 161 2.67 7.74 8.06
N PHE A 162 3.92 7.72 8.53
CA PHE A 162 5.07 8.07 7.70
C PHE A 162 5.42 6.93 6.74
N VAL A 163 5.87 7.32 5.55
CA VAL A 163 6.47 6.44 4.55
C VAL A 163 7.84 7.02 4.22
N ASP A 164 8.86 6.41 4.79
CA ASP A 164 10.23 6.92 4.73
C ASP A 164 10.82 6.69 3.33
N ALA A 165 11.35 7.77 2.73
CA ALA A 165 12.12 7.74 1.51
C ALA A 165 13.62 7.51 1.79
N PRO A 166 14.42 7.06 0.79
CA PRO A 166 15.85 6.95 0.93
C PRO A 166 16.48 8.27 1.37
N ARG A 167 17.15 8.27 2.52
CA ARG A 167 17.77 9.50 3.05
C ARG A 167 18.91 9.97 2.16
N GLN A 168 18.93 11.26 1.91
CA GLN A 168 19.93 11.91 1.06
C GLN A 168 20.68 12.98 1.82
N ARG A 169 21.93 13.24 1.38
CA ARG A 169 22.75 14.34 1.92
C ARG A 169 22.69 15.51 0.94
N ASN A 170 22.17 16.64 1.40
CA ASN A 170 22.14 17.90 0.67
C ASN A 170 22.95 18.94 1.46
N SER A 171 23.50 19.94 0.77
CA SER A 171 24.01 21.13 1.41
C SER A 171 22.87 21.98 1.98
N ARG A 172 23.20 22.93 2.85
CA ARG A 172 22.20 23.84 3.42
C ARG A 172 21.50 24.66 2.34
N LYS A 173 22.25 25.16 1.35
CA LYS A 173 21.73 25.92 0.23
C LYS A 173 20.78 25.11 -0.65
N GLU A 174 21.14 23.86 -0.97
CA GLU A 174 20.28 22.95 -1.72
C GLU A 174 18.95 22.68 -0.96
N ASN A 175 19.02 22.50 0.35
CA ASN A 175 17.81 22.29 1.17
C ASN A 175 16.92 23.55 1.24
N GLU A 176 17.50 24.75 1.23
CA GLU A 176 16.75 26.00 1.18
C GLU A 176 16.01 26.14 -0.17
N GLN A 177 16.68 25.91 -1.29
CA GLN A 177 16.08 25.92 -2.62
C GLN A 177 14.92 24.89 -2.73
N ILE A 178 15.15 23.66 -2.26
CA ILE A 178 14.11 22.62 -2.26
C ILE A 178 12.88 23.03 -1.41
N LYS A 179 13.07 23.73 -0.29
CA LYS A 179 11.96 24.23 0.54
C LYS A 179 11.15 25.32 -0.19
N GLU A 180 11.78 26.12 -1.00
CA GLU A 180 11.18 27.17 -1.83
C GLU A 180 10.50 26.60 -3.10
N GLY A 181 10.58 25.29 -3.30
CA GLY A 181 10.02 24.60 -4.47
C GLY A 181 10.93 24.63 -5.70
N GLU A 182 12.16 25.11 -5.54
CA GLU A 182 13.15 25.17 -6.60
C GLU A 182 13.95 23.86 -6.68
N ARG A 183 14.40 23.51 -7.89
CA ARG A 183 15.38 22.43 -8.08
C ARG A 183 16.80 22.98 -8.07
N PRO A 184 17.66 22.54 -7.15
CA PRO A 184 19.06 22.95 -7.14
C PRO A 184 19.80 22.58 -8.43
N GLU A 185 20.82 23.35 -8.78
CA GLU A 185 21.70 23.06 -9.91
C GLU A 185 22.31 21.65 -9.82
N GLY A 186 22.26 20.92 -10.92
CA GLY A 186 22.72 19.53 -11.00
C GLY A 186 21.69 18.49 -10.52
N PHE A 187 20.47 18.92 -10.12
CA PHE A 187 19.37 18.00 -9.73
C PHE A 187 18.35 17.78 -10.87
N GLU A 188 18.74 18.09 -12.12
CA GLU A 188 17.91 17.82 -13.29
C GLU A 188 17.64 16.29 -13.36
N GLU A 189 16.43 15.91 -13.78
CA GLU A 189 15.98 14.51 -13.78
C GLU A 189 16.89 13.53 -14.53
N ARG A 190 17.57 14.03 -15.56
CA ARG A 190 18.48 13.23 -16.39
C ARG A 190 19.92 13.22 -15.88
N SER A 191 20.28 14.08 -14.93
CA SER A 191 21.63 14.12 -14.35
C SER A 191 21.87 12.90 -13.44
N ALA A 192 23.12 12.49 -13.29
CA ALA A 192 23.50 11.42 -12.37
C ALA A 192 23.14 11.75 -10.91
N LYS A 193 23.29 13.04 -10.53
CA LYS A 193 22.94 13.53 -9.20
C LYS A 193 21.43 13.62 -9.00
N GLY A 194 20.67 14.13 -10.01
CA GLY A 194 19.22 14.25 -9.94
C GLY A 194 18.50 12.90 -9.81
N ARG A 195 19.05 11.84 -10.43
CA ARG A 195 18.51 10.48 -10.30
C ARG A 195 18.62 9.88 -8.90
N GLN A 196 19.37 10.51 -8.00
CA GLN A 196 19.60 10.07 -6.62
C GLN A 196 18.97 11.01 -5.60
N LYS A 197 18.30 12.09 -6.05
CA LYS A 197 17.76 13.15 -5.19
C LYS A 197 16.24 13.23 -5.32
N ASP A 198 15.58 13.10 -4.19
CA ASP A 198 14.15 13.34 -4.06
C ASP A 198 13.94 14.82 -3.69
N CYS A 199 13.41 15.61 -4.64
CA CYS A 199 13.12 17.02 -4.42
C CYS A 199 11.73 17.27 -3.82
N ASP A 200 10.89 16.23 -3.74
CA ASP A 200 9.53 16.35 -3.23
C ASP A 200 9.43 15.90 -1.76
N ALA A 201 10.24 14.90 -1.37
CA ALA A 201 10.29 14.42 0.01
C ALA A 201 10.69 15.52 1.00
N ARG A 202 10.10 15.52 2.18
CA ARG A 202 10.36 16.50 3.24
C ARG A 202 10.72 15.83 4.55
N TRP A 203 11.42 16.59 5.40
CA TRP A 203 11.72 16.21 6.76
C TRP A 203 10.58 16.57 7.70
N ALA A 204 10.20 15.63 8.55
CA ALA A 204 9.29 15.87 9.67
C ALA A 204 9.83 15.25 10.96
N LYS A 205 9.41 15.78 12.10
CA LYS A 205 9.78 15.24 13.42
C LYS A 205 8.52 14.83 14.17
N LYS A 206 8.50 13.57 14.64
CA LYS A 206 7.45 13.04 15.52
C LYS A 206 8.10 12.29 16.69
N ASN A 207 7.72 12.59 17.92
CA ASN A 207 8.18 11.88 19.12
C ASN A 207 9.72 11.69 19.21
N LYS A 208 10.50 12.73 18.88
CA LYS A 208 11.98 12.73 18.81
C LYS A 208 12.59 11.96 17.63
N GLU A 209 11.81 11.30 16.80
CA GLU A 209 12.26 10.64 15.58
C GLU A 209 12.18 11.59 14.38
N MET A 210 13.14 11.45 13.47
CA MET A 210 13.21 12.23 12.23
C MET A 210 12.84 11.34 11.05
N HIS A 211 11.79 11.73 10.34
CA HIS A 211 11.30 11.09 9.13
C HIS A 211 11.65 11.94 7.92
N PHE A 212 12.10 11.28 6.85
CA PHE A 212 12.32 11.92 5.55
C PHE A 212 11.53 11.17 4.50
N GLY A 213 10.55 11.81 3.89
CA GLY A 213 9.70 11.16 2.89
C GLY A 213 8.31 11.79 2.80
N TYR A 214 7.32 10.93 2.93
CA TYR A 214 5.91 11.24 2.70
C TYR A 214 5.05 10.75 3.86
N LYS A 215 3.76 11.11 3.83
CA LYS A 215 2.71 10.55 4.70
C LYS A 215 1.66 9.83 3.88
N ASN A 216 1.19 8.71 4.41
CA ASN A 216 -0.03 8.04 4.00
C ASN A 216 -1.13 8.43 5.00
N HIS A 217 -1.99 9.37 4.62
CA HIS A 217 -3.20 9.69 5.37
C HIS A 217 -4.28 8.71 4.92
N VAL A 218 -4.90 8.04 5.85
CA VAL A 218 -5.92 7.03 5.56
C VAL A 218 -7.23 7.32 6.27
N LYS A 219 -8.33 7.04 5.59
CA LYS A 219 -9.65 6.85 6.18
C LYS A 219 -9.94 5.36 6.27
N VAL A 220 -10.28 4.86 7.44
CA VAL A 220 -10.42 3.43 7.73
C VAL A 220 -11.78 3.14 8.35
N ASP A 221 -12.51 2.16 7.81
CA ASP A 221 -13.72 1.63 8.46
C ASP A 221 -13.39 1.07 9.85
N ALA A 222 -13.98 1.66 10.88
CA ALA A 222 -13.68 1.35 12.27
C ALA A 222 -14.02 -0.10 12.65
N LYS A 223 -14.98 -0.74 11.99
CA LYS A 223 -15.44 -2.10 12.30
C LYS A 223 -14.60 -3.15 11.60
N LYS A 224 -14.40 -3.02 10.30
CA LYS A 224 -13.74 -4.02 9.44
C LYS A 224 -12.25 -3.75 9.27
N LYS A 225 -11.76 -2.54 9.60
CA LYS A 225 -10.36 -2.10 9.43
C LYS A 225 -9.93 -2.12 7.95
N LEU A 226 -10.84 -1.80 7.04
CA LEU A 226 -10.55 -1.61 5.62
C LEU A 226 -10.26 -0.13 5.38
N VAL A 227 -9.25 0.18 4.59
CA VAL A 227 -8.98 1.54 4.12
C VAL A 227 -10.05 1.89 3.09
N THR A 228 -10.81 2.95 3.36
CA THR A 228 -11.91 3.40 2.48
C THR A 228 -11.47 4.55 1.59
N ASP A 229 -10.48 5.32 2.03
CA ASP A 229 -9.85 6.36 1.25
C ASP A 229 -8.45 6.66 1.76
N TYR A 230 -7.61 7.31 0.96
CA TYR A 230 -6.26 7.72 1.35
C TYR A 230 -5.79 8.96 0.61
N LYS A 231 -4.83 9.68 1.18
CA LYS A 231 -4.12 10.79 0.51
C LYS A 231 -2.64 10.71 0.81
N THR A 232 -1.82 10.95 -0.21
CA THR A 232 -0.37 11.06 -0.05
C THR A 232 0.03 12.51 0.01
N THR A 233 0.85 12.88 1.00
CA THR A 233 1.47 14.22 1.10
C THR A 233 2.95 14.09 1.42
N GLU A 234 3.67 15.21 1.33
CA GLU A 234 5.00 15.34 1.89
C GLU A 234 4.94 15.21 3.42
N ALA A 235 6.00 14.67 4.02
CA ALA A 235 6.01 14.35 5.45
C ALA A 235 5.77 15.54 6.39
N ASN A 236 6.09 16.78 5.95
CA ASN A 236 5.93 18.00 6.73
C ASN A 236 4.51 18.61 6.67
N VAL A 237 3.63 18.11 5.81
CA VAL A 237 2.24 18.58 5.74
C VAL A 237 1.51 18.20 7.03
N HIS A 238 0.80 19.16 7.63
CA HIS A 238 0.05 18.90 8.86
C HIS A 238 -1.20 18.07 8.56
N ASP A 239 -1.50 17.12 9.42
CA ASP A 239 -2.55 16.13 9.20
C ASP A 239 -3.94 16.77 9.01
N SER A 240 -4.22 17.88 9.72
CA SER A 240 -5.48 18.63 9.59
C SER A 240 -5.73 19.20 8.19
N GLN A 241 -4.69 19.46 7.39
CA GLN A 241 -4.86 20.02 6.05
C GLN A 241 -5.53 19.05 5.07
N VAL A 242 -5.45 17.76 5.36
CA VAL A 242 -5.97 16.69 4.48
C VAL A 242 -7.36 16.19 4.93
N PHE A 243 -7.82 16.63 6.09
CA PHE A 243 -9.04 16.14 6.71
C PHE A 243 -10.27 16.29 5.81
N LYS A 244 -10.47 17.48 5.24
CA LYS A 244 -11.60 17.78 4.34
C LYS A 244 -11.59 16.97 3.03
N GLU A 245 -10.43 16.51 2.58
CA GLU A 245 -10.32 15.69 1.38
C GLU A 245 -10.67 14.21 1.64
N LEU A 246 -10.55 13.74 2.89
CA LEU A 246 -10.79 12.36 3.28
C LEU A 246 -12.21 12.11 3.78
N VAL A 247 -12.84 13.11 4.40
CA VAL A 247 -14.17 12.99 4.99
C VAL A 247 -15.21 13.48 4.00
N ASP A 248 -16.23 12.68 3.78
CA ASP A 248 -17.32 12.97 2.84
C ASP A 248 -18.72 12.68 3.46
N GLU A 249 -19.79 13.04 2.76
CA GLU A 249 -21.19 12.87 3.17
C GLU A 249 -21.61 11.40 3.40
N LYS A 250 -20.78 10.44 3.01
CA LYS A 250 -21.05 9.01 3.20
C LYS A 250 -20.64 8.52 4.59
N ASP A 251 -19.87 9.32 5.33
CA ASP A 251 -19.41 8.98 6.68
C ASP A 251 -20.46 9.36 7.72
N GLU A 252 -20.99 8.41 8.50
CA GLU A 252 -21.95 8.69 9.57
C GLU A 252 -21.25 9.32 10.79
N ALA A 253 -20.03 8.87 11.11
CA ALA A 253 -19.24 9.33 12.25
C ALA A 253 -17.76 9.29 11.95
N VAL A 254 -16.99 10.28 12.44
CA VAL A 254 -15.55 10.39 12.21
C VAL A 254 -14.78 10.46 13.52
N LEU A 255 -13.78 9.58 13.65
CA LEU A 255 -12.85 9.53 14.78
C LEU A 255 -11.45 9.96 14.29
N ALA A 256 -10.85 10.94 14.95
CA ALA A 256 -9.49 11.38 14.67
C ALA A 256 -8.77 11.80 15.96
N ASP A 257 -7.45 11.99 15.89
CA ASP A 257 -6.73 12.51 17.04
C ASP A 257 -6.88 14.04 17.18
N SER A 258 -6.40 14.57 18.27
CA SER A 258 -6.51 16.00 18.57
C SER A 258 -5.69 16.91 17.62
N ALA A 259 -4.84 16.35 16.76
CA ALA A 259 -4.11 17.11 15.74
C ALA A 259 -5.03 17.52 14.57
N TYR A 260 -6.15 16.82 14.39
CA TYR A 260 -7.18 17.17 13.41
C TYR A 260 -8.21 18.19 13.95
N LEU A 261 -8.19 18.50 15.25
CA LEU A 261 -9.14 19.39 15.86
C LEU A 261 -8.90 20.83 15.40
N SER A 262 -9.80 21.35 14.57
CA SER A 262 -9.86 22.75 14.15
C SER A 262 -11.31 23.18 13.97
N GLU A 263 -11.57 24.48 13.95
CA GLU A 263 -12.90 25.03 13.70
C GLU A 263 -13.39 24.62 12.29
N GLU A 264 -12.49 24.70 11.31
CA GLU A 264 -12.75 24.29 9.93
C GLU A 264 -13.10 22.80 9.78
N ALA A 265 -12.47 21.92 10.58
CA ALA A 265 -12.79 20.49 10.56
C ALA A 265 -14.19 20.22 11.13
N ARG A 266 -14.58 20.93 12.19
CA ARG A 266 -15.93 20.83 12.77
C ARG A 266 -17.01 21.36 11.84
N GLU A 267 -16.77 22.51 11.20
CA GLU A 267 -17.68 23.04 10.19
C GLU A 267 -17.89 22.03 9.05
N HIS A 268 -16.82 21.43 8.55
CA HIS A 268 -16.89 20.42 7.52
C HIS A 268 -17.69 19.17 7.95
N LEU A 269 -17.50 18.70 9.20
CA LEU A 269 -18.30 17.58 9.72
C LEU A 269 -19.78 17.91 9.80
N LEU A 270 -20.11 19.15 10.17
CA LEU A 270 -21.51 19.62 10.17
C LEU A 270 -22.07 19.69 8.76
N GLU A 271 -21.31 20.19 7.78
CA GLU A 271 -21.72 20.21 6.36
C GLU A 271 -21.97 18.80 5.81
N CYS A 272 -21.14 17.83 6.20
CA CYS A 272 -21.29 16.43 5.82
C CYS A 272 -22.34 15.67 6.65
N ASN A 273 -22.96 16.30 7.65
CA ASN A 273 -23.86 15.66 8.61
C ASN A 273 -23.23 14.44 9.33
N CYS A 274 -21.94 14.55 9.65
CA CYS A 274 -21.15 13.53 10.36
C CYS A 274 -21.10 13.81 11.86
N GLU A 275 -21.19 12.74 12.67
CA GLU A 275 -20.94 12.85 14.11
C GLU A 275 -19.43 13.08 14.39
N ASP A 276 -19.14 14.09 15.23
CA ASP A 276 -17.77 14.47 15.60
C ASP A 276 -17.29 13.68 16.82
N PHE A 277 -16.30 12.79 16.59
CA PHE A 277 -15.56 12.09 17.63
C PHE A 277 -14.04 12.40 17.56
N ILE A 278 -13.66 13.61 17.08
CA ILE A 278 -12.29 14.09 17.17
C ILE A 278 -11.91 14.27 18.64
N GLN A 279 -10.74 13.76 19.03
CA GLN A 279 -10.27 13.88 20.40
C GLN A 279 -10.08 15.33 20.80
N LEU A 280 -10.62 15.68 21.97
CA LEU A 280 -10.49 17.01 22.55
C LEU A 280 -9.08 17.22 23.11
N LYS A 281 -8.54 18.44 22.95
CA LYS A 281 -7.22 18.85 23.43
C LYS A 281 -7.37 19.82 24.59
N GLY A 282 -6.71 19.51 25.71
CA GLY A 282 -6.58 20.45 26.83
C GLY A 282 -5.50 21.50 26.55
N TYR A 283 -5.71 22.70 27.01
CA TYR A 283 -4.76 23.81 26.94
C TYR A 283 -4.27 24.20 28.36
N ARG A 284 -3.18 24.95 28.42
CA ARG A 284 -2.51 25.30 29.69
C ARG A 284 -3.46 25.91 30.77
N ASN A 285 -4.46 26.69 30.37
CA ASN A 285 -5.41 27.33 31.24
C ASN A 285 -6.82 26.70 31.17
N HIS A 286 -7.02 25.70 30.35
CA HIS A 286 -8.28 25.00 30.15
C HIS A 286 -8.00 23.49 30.03
N PRO A 287 -7.73 22.81 31.16
CA PRO A 287 -7.55 21.36 31.17
C PRO A 287 -8.87 20.67 30.80
N LEU A 288 -8.77 19.47 30.23
CA LEU A 288 -9.93 18.65 29.93
C LEU A 288 -10.72 18.34 31.21
N SER A 289 -12.03 18.41 31.10
CA SER A 289 -12.94 17.93 32.16
C SER A 289 -12.84 16.42 32.35
N GLU A 290 -13.36 15.88 33.43
CA GLU A 290 -13.40 14.42 33.63
C GLU A 290 -14.32 13.72 32.60
N GLU A 291 -15.36 14.38 32.12
CA GLU A 291 -16.22 13.90 31.04
C GLU A 291 -15.49 13.86 29.72
N ASP A 292 -14.74 14.91 29.36
CA ASP A 292 -13.92 14.94 28.15
C ASP A 292 -12.84 13.85 28.16
N LYS A 293 -12.20 13.64 29.30
CA LYS A 293 -11.22 12.55 29.46
C LYS A 293 -11.86 11.17 29.28
N LYS A 294 -13.08 10.98 29.79
CA LYS A 294 -13.83 9.74 29.64
C LYS A 294 -14.21 9.50 28.18
N THR A 295 -14.69 10.53 27.50
CA THR A 295 -15.01 10.52 26.07
C THR A 295 -13.77 10.20 25.24
N ASN A 296 -12.68 10.93 25.45
CA ASN A 296 -11.40 10.68 24.79
C ASN A 296 -10.88 9.24 25.01
N LYS A 297 -11.08 8.67 26.19
CA LYS A 297 -10.71 7.27 26.48
C LYS A 297 -11.55 6.27 25.69
N GLY A 298 -12.83 6.57 25.49
CA GLY A 298 -13.74 5.76 24.66
C GLY A 298 -13.33 5.78 23.21
N THR A 299 -13.16 6.97 22.64
CA THR A 299 -12.75 7.17 21.23
C THR A 299 -11.36 6.62 20.96
N SER A 300 -10.39 6.76 21.88
CA SER A 300 -9.04 6.20 21.77
C SER A 300 -9.05 4.69 21.56
N ARG A 301 -9.92 3.95 22.23
CA ARG A 301 -10.02 2.48 22.07
C ARG A 301 -10.46 2.07 20.66
N ILE A 302 -11.34 2.87 20.06
CA ILE A 302 -11.80 2.61 18.70
C ILE A 302 -10.72 3.05 17.71
N ARG A 303 -10.16 4.23 17.91
CA ARG A 303 -9.10 4.80 17.05
C ARG A 303 -7.84 3.91 17.01
N ALA A 304 -7.47 3.29 18.12
CA ALA A 304 -6.34 2.35 18.17
C ALA A 304 -6.44 1.19 17.14
N ARG A 305 -7.61 0.99 16.52
CA ARG A 305 -7.77 0.00 15.44
C ARG A 305 -6.98 0.35 14.19
N VAL A 306 -6.70 1.63 13.93
CA VAL A 306 -5.87 2.06 12.80
C VAL A 306 -4.40 1.65 12.97
N GLU A 307 -3.92 1.54 14.21
CA GLU A 307 -2.57 1.06 14.50
C GLU A 307 -2.35 -0.39 13.99
N HIS A 308 -3.42 -1.21 13.99
CA HIS A 308 -3.34 -2.55 13.38
C HIS A 308 -3.21 -2.48 11.85
N VAL A 309 -3.77 -1.45 11.20
CA VAL A 309 -3.60 -1.22 9.76
C VAL A 309 -2.14 -0.89 9.47
N PHE A 310 -1.60 0.12 10.14
CA PHE A 310 -0.21 0.54 9.96
C PHE A 310 0.79 -0.55 10.38
N GLY A 311 0.54 -1.25 11.49
CA GLY A 311 1.37 -2.37 11.93
C GLY A 311 1.39 -3.52 10.90
N ARG A 312 0.26 -3.80 10.24
CA ARG A 312 0.23 -4.81 9.16
C ARG A 312 0.96 -4.33 7.91
N MET A 313 0.81 -3.06 7.53
CA MET A 313 1.55 -2.46 6.42
C MET A 313 3.06 -2.50 6.67
N SER A 314 3.51 -2.17 7.88
CA SER A 314 4.92 -2.22 8.26
C SER A 314 5.50 -3.64 8.19
N GLN A 315 4.74 -4.67 8.58
CA GLN A 315 5.14 -6.08 8.41
C GLN A 315 5.37 -6.47 6.93
N MET A 316 4.71 -5.78 6.00
CA MET A 316 4.88 -5.94 4.56
C MET A 316 5.91 -4.95 3.97
N ALA A 317 6.68 -4.23 4.81
CA ALA A 317 7.63 -3.19 4.42
C ALA A 317 7.02 -2.08 3.54
N MET A 318 5.75 -1.75 3.79
CA MET A 318 5.02 -0.71 3.05
C MET A 318 5.27 0.70 3.58
N ASP A 319 5.90 0.83 4.74
CA ASP A 319 6.32 2.07 5.41
C ASP A 319 7.65 2.64 4.87
N ARG A 320 8.20 2.03 3.81
CA ARG A 320 9.50 2.43 3.24
C ARG A 320 9.46 2.44 1.72
N LEU A 321 9.94 3.54 1.15
CA LEU A 321 10.19 3.67 -0.29
C LEU A 321 11.57 3.14 -0.65
N ARG A 322 11.67 2.50 -1.82
CA ARG A 322 12.97 2.17 -2.46
C ARG A 322 13.28 3.10 -3.64
N THR A 323 12.32 3.93 -3.99
CA THR A 323 12.38 4.86 -5.13
C THR A 323 12.30 6.30 -4.63
N ILE A 324 12.50 7.26 -5.51
CA ILE A 324 12.44 8.69 -5.24
C ILE A 324 11.40 9.36 -6.14
N GLY A 325 10.86 10.49 -5.68
CA GLY A 325 9.90 11.32 -6.39
C GLY A 325 8.45 11.01 -6.04
N LYS A 326 7.62 12.06 -6.09
CA LYS A 326 6.23 12.06 -5.64
C LYS A 326 5.34 11.06 -6.39
N GLU A 327 5.49 10.95 -7.71
CA GLU A 327 4.70 10.01 -8.52
C GLU A 327 4.91 8.56 -8.07
N ARG A 328 6.18 8.16 -7.85
CA ARG A 328 6.50 6.82 -7.37
C ARG A 328 6.09 6.59 -5.91
N ALA A 329 6.10 7.65 -5.09
CA ALA A 329 5.56 7.60 -3.74
C ALA A 329 4.03 7.38 -3.76
N ASN A 330 3.30 8.09 -4.61
CA ASN A 330 1.86 7.91 -4.81
C ASN A 330 1.53 6.47 -5.23
N HIS A 331 2.24 5.96 -6.24
CA HIS A 331 2.10 4.57 -6.68
C HIS A 331 2.35 3.58 -5.53
N HIS A 332 3.46 3.75 -4.82
CA HIS A 332 3.82 2.88 -3.71
C HIS A 332 2.74 2.87 -2.62
N ILE A 333 2.27 4.06 -2.20
CA ILE A 333 1.28 4.23 -1.14
C ILE A 333 -0.09 3.69 -1.61
N GLY A 334 -0.51 4.01 -2.83
CA GLY A 334 -1.76 3.52 -3.38
C GLY A 334 -1.81 2.00 -3.47
N LEU A 335 -0.76 1.39 -4.04
CA LEU A 335 -0.66 -0.06 -4.11
C LEU A 335 -0.54 -0.70 -2.71
N SER A 336 0.09 -0.02 -1.74
CA SER A 336 0.17 -0.50 -0.35
C SER A 336 -1.21 -0.57 0.30
N ASN A 337 -2.02 0.49 0.17
CA ASN A 337 -3.38 0.53 0.68
C ASN A 337 -4.26 -0.55 0.04
N LEU A 338 -4.15 -0.74 -1.28
CA LEU A 338 -4.86 -1.77 -2.03
C LEU A 338 -4.48 -3.18 -1.55
N VAL A 339 -3.19 -3.49 -1.48
CA VAL A 339 -2.71 -4.83 -1.07
C VAL A 339 -3.04 -5.11 0.39
N TYR A 340 -2.98 -4.10 1.26
CA TYR A 340 -3.48 -4.22 2.63
C TYR A 340 -4.97 -4.58 2.65
N ASN A 341 -5.80 -3.91 1.86
CA ASN A 341 -7.23 -4.22 1.76
C ASN A 341 -7.48 -5.62 1.24
N MET A 342 -6.73 -6.09 0.25
CA MET A 342 -6.78 -7.47 -0.25
C MET A 342 -6.45 -8.49 0.84
N ASP A 343 -5.37 -8.25 1.60
CA ASP A 343 -4.98 -9.10 2.74
C ASP A 343 -6.06 -9.12 3.83
N ARG A 344 -6.63 -7.95 4.13
CA ARG A 344 -7.71 -7.80 5.12
C ARG A 344 -9.00 -8.46 4.65
N PHE A 345 -9.38 -8.30 3.40
CA PHE A 345 -10.52 -8.97 2.79
C PHE A 345 -10.38 -10.49 2.89
N ALA A 346 -9.25 -11.04 2.51
CA ALA A 346 -8.99 -12.48 2.63
C ALA A 346 -9.01 -12.99 4.08
N PHE A 347 -8.76 -12.13 5.06
CA PHE A 347 -8.95 -12.45 6.47
C PHE A 347 -10.44 -12.47 6.87
N LEU A 348 -11.23 -11.54 6.35
CA LEU A 348 -12.66 -11.42 6.66
C LEU A 348 -13.51 -12.52 6.03
N MET A 349 -13.03 -13.12 4.92
CA MET A 349 -13.70 -14.19 4.17
C MET A 349 -13.33 -15.60 4.66
N ARG A 350 -12.61 -15.73 5.77
CA ARG A 350 -12.34 -16.99 6.45
C ARG A 350 -13.54 -17.43 7.26
#